data_9d3e60ce79a2c95a9d4a1d87a1b74956
#
_entry.id   9d3e60ce79a2c95a9d4a1d87a1b74956
#
_cell.length_a   1.000
_cell.length_b   1.000
_cell.length_c   1.000
_cell.angle_alpha   90.00
_cell.angle_beta   90.00
_cell.angle_gamma   90.00
#
_symmetry.space_group_name_H-M   'P 1'
#
loop_
_entity.id
_entity.type
_entity.pdbx_description
1 polymer ?
#
loop_
_entity_poly.entity_id
_entity_poly.type
_entity_poly.pdbx_seq_one_letter_code
_entity_poly.pdbx_strand_id
1 'polypeptide(L)'
;MKLWIRSDLHCSLAELVASFDDAPAHDVAVLAGDIAAGLQSQIEAIDSVASRPVILVAGNHEFWNRSLPAELMAAQIAARRSRWVRFLEADAAVIGGVRFLGGTLWTDFAFYGADARSLSMAHAQAGNADFSSIYSELSWSPGTPRRLFTPADARQRHVDMRDWLDQAFAQPFDGPTVVVSHHAPSIGSVAPEWRADPGTPAYASRLEHRIRRWAPALWVHGHVHTSHDYRVGDEEPAIRVVCNPAGFGGENPDYDPDLVVEV
;
A
#
# COMPACT_ATOMS: atom_id res chain seq x y z
N MET A 1 16.53 7.33 -11.13
CA MET A 1 16.25 7.64 -9.71
C MET A 1 16.30 6.34 -8.93
N LYS A 2 17.02 6.31 -7.79
CA LYS A 2 17.15 5.13 -6.93
C LYS A 2 16.07 5.14 -5.86
N LEU A 3 15.22 4.11 -5.83
CA LEU A 3 14.13 3.94 -4.88
C LEU A 3 14.49 2.83 -3.89
N TRP A 4 14.58 3.16 -2.58
CA TRP A 4 14.73 2.18 -1.52
C TRP A 4 13.35 1.67 -1.11
N ILE A 5 13.06 0.39 -1.37
CA ILE A 5 11.70 -0.18 -1.28
C ILE A 5 11.56 -1.09 -0.07
N ARG A 6 10.56 -0.80 0.78
CA ARG A 6 10.23 -1.59 1.98
C ARG A 6 8.72 -1.60 2.20
N SER A 7 8.21 -2.68 2.79
CA SER A 7 6.84 -2.78 3.28
C SER A 7 6.73 -3.79 4.42
N ASP A 8 5.60 -3.81 5.09
CA ASP A 8 5.21 -4.83 6.06
C ASP A 8 6.29 -5.04 7.15
N LEU A 9 6.83 -3.94 7.67
CA LEU A 9 7.85 -4.00 8.71
C LEU A 9 7.27 -4.44 10.06
N HIS A 10 6.01 -4.12 10.31
CA HIS A 10 5.28 -4.44 11.54
C HIS A 10 6.11 -4.17 12.80
N CYS A 11 6.86 -3.07 12.79
CA CYS A 11 7.83 -2.74 13.81
C CYS A 11 7.34 -1.67 14.78
N SER A 12 8.06 -1.48 15.88
CA SER A 12 7.88 -0.31 16.75
C SER A 12 8.43 0.96 16.11
N LEU A 13 8.01 2.14 16.59
CA LEU A 13 8.55 3.41 16.12
C LEU A 13 10.07 3.53 16.38
N ALA A 14 10.58 2.90 17.43
CA ALA A 14 12.01 2.91 17.74
C ALA A 14 12.80 2.08 16.71
N GLU A 15 12.29 0.91 16.34
CA GLU A 15 12.90 0.07 15.29
C GLU A 15 12.82 0.75 13.93
N LEU A 16 11.70 1.42 13.64
CA LEU A 16 11.53 2.21 12.41
C LEU A 16 12.61 3.31 12.33
N VAL A 17 12.81 4.08 13.40
CA VAL A 17 13.84 5.13 13.47
C VAL A 17 15.23 4.54 13.25
N ALA A 18 15.58 3.49 14.00
CA ALA A 18 16.88 2.83 13.89
C ALA A 18 17.15 2.25 12.49
N SER A 19 16.10 1.84 11.78
CA SER A 19 16.23 1.27 10.44
C SER A 19 16.68 2.27 9.35
N PHE A 20 16.74 3.56 9.66
CA PHE A 20 17.29 4.58 8.77
C PHE A 20 18.79 4.83 8.97
N ASP A 21 19.40 4.32 10.07
CA ASP A 21 20.83 4.54 10.36
C ASP A 21 21.73 3.88 9.30
N ASP A 22 21.35 2.70 8.82
CA ASP A 22 22.07 1.92 7.81
C ASP A 22 21.41 1.97 6.44
N ALA A 23 20.64 3.01 6.13
CA ALA A 23 19.93 3.12 4.87
C ALA A 23 20.88 3.09 3.65
N PRO A 24 20.61 2.28 2.62
CA PRO A 24 21.42 2.21 1.41
C PRO A 24 21.41 3.55 0.66
N ALA A 25 22.35 3.74 -0.27
CA ALA A 25 22.38 4.94 -1.10
C ALA A 25 21.14 5.01 -2.01
N HIS A 26 20.23 5.95 -1.75
CA HIS A 26 18.97 6.14 -2.45
C HIS A 26 18.63 7.61 -2.67
N ASP A 27 17.72 7.88 -3.59
CA ASP A 27 17.17 9.21 -3.85
C ASP A 27 15.83 9.41 -3.13
N VAL A 28 14.99 8.38 -3.05
CA VAL A 28 13.67 8.35 -2.40
C VAL A 28 13.49 7.01 -1.68
N ALA A 29 13.04 7.02 -0.43
CA ALA A 29 12.54 5.82 0.22
C ALA A 29 11.06 5.61 -0.11
N VAL A 30 10.64 4.37 -0.35
CA VAL A 30 9.25 3.98 -0.61
C VAL A 30 8.80 2.98 0.45
N LEU A 31 7.88 3.41 1.30
CA LEU A 31 7.29 2.60 2.37
C LEU A 31 5.86 2.23 1.98
N ALA A 32 5.66 0.98 1.56
CA ALA A 32 4.41 0.53 0.94
C ALA A 32 3.41 -0.07 1.94
N GLY A 33 3.28 0.54 3.13
CA GLY A 33 2.27 0.21 4.14
C GLY A 33 2.70 -0.87 5.15
N ASP A 34 1.91 -1.00 6.22
CA ASP A 34 2.12 -1.91 7.34
C ASP A 34 3.50 -1.72 8.01
N ILE A 35 3.86 -0.46 8.24
CA ILE A 35 5.18 -0.08 8.77
C ILE A 35 5.18 -0.13 10.30
N ALA A 36 4.34 0.67 10.96
CA ALA A 36 4.22 0.74 12.41
C ALA A 36 2.82 1.24 12.82
N ALA A 37 2.47 1.15 14.09
CA ALA A 37 1.16 1.61 14.55
C ALA A 37 1.04 3.15 14.59
N GLY A 38 -0.04 3.70 13.99
CA GLY A 38 -0.40 5.12 14.05
C GLY A 38 0.33 5.98 13.02
N LEU A 39 -0.36 6.35 11.95
CA LEU A 39 0.19 7.08 10.81
C LEU A 39 0.84 8.42 11.18
N GLN A 40 0.21 9.21 12.05
CA GLN A 40 0.80 10.48 12.49
C GLN A 40 2.16 10.27 13.15
N SER A 41 2.25 9.33 14.08
CA SER A 41 3.50 9.04 14.82
C SER A 41 4.58 8.47 13.91
N GLN A 42 4.20 7.65 12.90
CA GLN A 42 5.14 7.18 11.87
C GLN A 42 5.73 8.35 11.09
N ILE A 43 4.87 9.25 10.59
CA ILE A 43 5.32 10.40 9.79
C ILE A 43 6.27 11.27 10.60
N GLU A 44 5.94 11.57 11.87
CA GLU A 44 6.78 12.35 12.77
C GLU A 44 8.12 11.64 13.06
N ALA A 45 8.10 10.33 13.29
CA ALA A 45 9.30 9.53 13.53
C ALA A 45 10.20 9.50 12.29
N ILE A 46 9.66 9.22 11.11
CA ILE A 46 10.40 9.22 9.85
C ILE A 46 10.99 10.61 9.57
N ASP A 47 10.21 11.68 9.75
CA ASP A 47 10.66 13.05 9.48
C ASP A 47 11.84 13.47 10.37
N SER A 48 11.94 12.87 11.57
CA SER A 48 13.03 13.15 12.53
C SER A 48 14.39 12.55 12.11
N VAL A 49 14.40 11.51 11.27
CA VAL A 49 15.62 10.76 10.90
C VAL A 49 15.90 10.76 9.40
N ALA A 50 14.87 10.95 8.57
CA ALA A 50 15.05 10.95 7.13
C ALA A 50 15.95 12.10 6.67
N SER A 51 16.87 11.79 5.74
CA SER A 51 17.72 12.76 5.06
C SER A 51 17.38 12.91 3.57
N ARG A 52 16.42 12.12 3.09
CA ARG A 52 15.91 12.07 1.72
C ARG A 52 14.39 12.01 1.73
N PRO A 53 13.71 12.37 0.63
CA PRO A 53 12.26 12.22 0.52
C PRO A 53 11.80 10.79 0.76
N VAL A 54 10.64 10.66 1.39
CA VAL A 54 9.98 9.38 1.67
C VAL A 54 8.58 9.41 1.11
N ILE A 55 8.23 8.45 0.27
CA ILE A 55 6.85 8.16 -0.13
C ILE A 55 6.30 7.13 0.86
N LEU A 56 5.15 7.44 1.46
CA LEU A 56 4.47 6.57 2.41
C LEU A 56 3.02 6.37 1.96
N VAL A 57 2.56 5.13 1.89
CA VAL A 57 1.14 4.77 1.84
C VAL A 57 0.76 4.01 3.10
N ALA A 58 -0.50 4.03 3.48
CA ALA A 58 -0.98 3.20 4.58
C ALA A 58 -1.21 1.77 4.11
N GLY A 59 -0.95 0.80 4.99
CA GLY A 59 -1.50 -0.54 4.89
C GLY A 59 -2.79 -0.68 5.70
N ASN A 60 -3.26 -1.90 5.90
CA ASN A 60 -4.45 -2.16 6.70
C ASN A 60 -4.16 -2.13 8.22
N HIS A 61 -2.96 -2.52 8.65
CA HIS A 61 -2.58 -2.56 10.06
C HIS A 61 -2.46 -1.18 10.70
N GLU A 62 -2.17 -0.13 9.93
CA GLU A 62 -2.21 1.25 10.43
C GLU A 62 -3.58 1.64 10.98
N PHE A 63 -4.65 0.97 10.53
CA PHE A 63 -6.03 1.26 10.95
C PHE A 63 -6.56 0.32 12.04
N TRP A 64 -5.83 -0.74 12.42
CA TRP A 64 -6.30 -1.70 13.42
C TRP A 64 -6.53 -1.04 14.79
N ASN A 65 -7.71 -1.29 15.36
CA ASN A 65 -8.23 -0.68 16.59
C ASN A 65 -8.39 0.85 16.53
N ARG A 66 -8.42 1.42 15.30
CA ARG A 66 -8.49 2.86 15.04
C ARG A 66 -9.62 3.21 14.09
N SER A 67 -9.94 4.48 14.04
CA SER A 67 -10.85 5.05 13.04
C SER A 67 -10.07 5.33 11.76
N LEU A 68 -10.35 4.61 10.69
CA LEU A 68 -9.68 4.78 9.40
C LEU A 68 -9.76 6.25 8.89
N PRO A 69 -10.93 6.92 8.87
CA PRO A 69 -10.96 8.30 8.41
C PRO A 69 -10.20 9.28 9.33
N ALA A 70 -10.16 9.01 10.64
CA ALA A 70 -9.41 9.86 11.58
C ALA A 70 -7.89 9.67 11.39
N GLU A 71 -7.40 8.45 11.20
CA GLU A 71 -5.99 8.17 10.93
C GLU A 71 -5.55 8.82 9.62
N LEU A 72 -6.34 8.71 8.54
CA LEU A 72 -6.03 9.36 7.27
C LEU A 72 -5.97 10.89 7.41
N MET A 73 -6.90 11.49 8.14
CA MET A 73 -6.90 12.93 8.38
C MET A 73 -5.68 13.36 9.19
N ALA A 74 -5.31 12.62 10.24
CA ALA A 74 -4.13 12.89 11.05
C ALA A 74 -2.84 12.76 10.23
N ALA A 75 -2.74 11.73 9.39
CA ALA A 75 -1.62 11.52 8.49
C ALA A 75 -1.44 12.66 7.49
N GLN A 76 -2.54 13.11 6.87
CA GLN A 76 -2.49 14.25 5.93
C GLN A 76 -2.03 15.55 6.61
N ILE A 77 -2.49 15.80 7.85
CA ILE A 77 -2.05 16.97 8.62
C ILE A 77 -0.56 16.88 8.97
N ALA A 78 -0.08 15.71 9.42
CA ALA A 78 1.33 15.49 9.73
C ALA A 78 2.21 15.63 8.49
N ALA A 79 1.83 14.98 7.38
CA ALA A 79 2.59 15.03 6.12
C ALA A 79 2.72 16.46 5.54
N ARG A 80 1.70 17.31 5.70
CA ARG A 80 1.79 18.73 5.29
C ARG A 80 2.83 19.52 6.09
N ARG A 81 3.19 19.08 7.30
CA ARG A 81 4.19 19.70 8.18
C ARG A 81 5.56 19.07 8.02
N SER A 82 5.62 17.85 7.48
CA SER A 82 6.84 17.11 7.28
C SER A 82 7.69 17.71 6.16
N ARG A 83 8.98 17.76 6.40
CA ARG A 83 9.97 18.12 5.37
C ARG A 83 10.14 17.00 4.36
N TRP A 84 10.18 15.75 4.82
CA TRP A 84 10.63 14.62 4.03
C TRP A 84 9.48 13.71 3.56
N VAL A 85 8.45 13.50 4.37
CA VAL A 85 7.40 12.52 4.08
C VAL A 85 6.33 13.10 3.15
N ARG A 86 6.01 12.35 2.11
CA ARG A 86 4.84 12.52 1.25
C ARG A 86 3.93 11.33 1.47
N PHE A 87 2.88 11.53 2.27
CA PHE A 87 1.84 10.52 2.51
C PHE A 87 0.82 10.57 1.38
N LEU A 88 0.60 9.42 0.73
CA LEU A 88 -0.30 9.31 -0.42
C LEU A 88 -1.50 8.40 -0.08
N GLU A 89 -2.70 8.91 -0.28
CA GLU A 89 -3.96 8.14 -0.26
C GLU A 89 -4.89 8.73 -1.31
N ALA A 90 -4.95 8.08 -2.48
CA ALA A 90 -5.49 8.63 -3.72
C ALA A 90 -4.91 10.02 -3.99
N ASP A 91 -3.58 10.14 -3.89
CA ASP A 91 -2.84 11.38 -4.01
C ASP A 91 -1.54 11.18 -4.79
N ALA A 92 -0.93 12.28 -5.24
CA ALA A 92 0.25 12.29 -6.07
C ALA A 92 1.35 13.19 -5.50
N ALA A 93 2.61 12.79 -5.71
CA ALA A 93 3.78 13.63 -5.47
C ALA A 93 4.71 13.59 -6.67
N VAL A 94 5.41 14.70 -6.94
CA VAL A 94 6.48 14.74 -7.95
C VAL A 94 7.80 15.03 -7.24
N ILE A 95 8.77 14.14 -7.41
CA ILE A 95 10.10 14.25 -6.81
C ILE A 95 11.13 13.99 -7.89
N GLY A 96 12.02 14.95 -8.14
CA GLY A 96 13.12 14.78 -9.11
C GLY A 96 12.69 14.39 -10.53
N GLY A 97 11.52 14.85 -10.99
CA GLY A 97 10.97 14.51 -12.30
C GLY A 97 10.24 13.16 -12.39
N VAL A 98 10.10 12.43 -11.27
CA VAL A 98 9.31 11.20 -11.19
C VAL A 98 7.98 11.52 -10.50
N ARG A 99 6.86 11.09 -11.09
CA ARG A 99 5.52 11.16 -10.49
C ARG A 99 5.24 9.89 -9.71
N PHE A 100 4.90 10.05 -8.43
CA PHE A 100 4.41 8.97 -7.57
C PHE A 100 2.90 9.10 -7.40
N LEU A 101 2.18 8.03 -7.65
CA LEU A 101 0.74 7.91 -7.41
C LEU A 101 0.54 6.84 -6.35
N GLY A 102 -0.19 7.12 -5.27
CA GLY A 102 -0.24 6.13 -4.18
C GLY A 102 -1.51 6.11 -3.35
N GLY A 103 -1.67 5.01 -2.61
CA GLY A 103 -2.73 4.77 -1.63
C GLY A 103 -2.82 3.31 -1.19
N THR A 104 -3.64 3.05 -0.18
CA THR A 104 -3.83 1.69 0.37
C THR A 104 -4.32 0.68 -0.68
N LEU A 105 -5.08 1.11 -1.66
CA LEU A 105 -5.71 0.37 -2.75
C LEU A 105 -6.89 -0.50 -2.30
N TRP A 106 -6.77 -1.27 -1.20
CA TRP A 106 -7.75 -2.29 -0.83
C TRP A 106 -8.01 -3.28 -1.96
N THR A 107 -9.13 -4.03 -1.92
CA THR A 107 -9.47 -4.98 -2.99
C THR A 107 -10.93 -4.86 -3.41
N ASP A 108 -11.25 -5.37 -4.62
CA ASP A 108 -12.62 -5.46 -5.12
C ASP A 108 -13.30 -6.80 -4.84
N PHE A 109 -12.58 -7.73 -4.17
CA PHE A 109 -13.01 -9.10 -3.88
C PHE A 109 -13.40 -9.91 -5.12
N ALA A 110 -13.01 -9.48 -6.32
CA ALA A 110 -13.32 -10.14 -7.58
C ALA A 110 -12.14 -10.97 -8.13
N PHE A 111 -11.21 -11.39 -7.28
CA PHE A 111 -10.04 -12.18 -7.69
C PHE A 111 -10.43 -13.44 -8.48
N TYR A 112 -11.51 -14.11 -8.09
CA TYR A 112 -12.10 -15.28 -8.79
C TYR A 112 -13.22 -14.92 -9.77
N GLY A 113 -13.35 -13.66 -10.14
CA GLY A 113 -14.40 -13.13 -11.01
C GLY A 113 -15.53 -12.45 -10.27
N ALA A 114 -16.32 -11.69 -11.01
CA ALA A 114 -17.39 -10.87 -10.44
C ALA A 114 -18.50 -11.70 -9.75
N ASP A 115 -18.78 -12.88 -10.26
CA ASP A 115 -19.83 -13.78 -9.73
C ASP A 115 -19.43 -14.36 -8.36
N ALA A 116 -18.15 -14.56 -8.08
CA ALA A 116 -17.63 -15.03 -6.79
C ALA A 116 -17.52 -13.93 -5.72
N ARG A 117 -17.64 -12.65 -6.10
CA ARG A 117 -17.40 -11.50 -5.20
C ARG A 117 -18.18 -11.57 -3.90
N SER A 118 -19.47 -11.84 -3.97
CA SER A 118 -20.33 -11.86 -2.78
C SER A 118 -19.88 -12.93 -1.77
N LEU A 119 -19.46 -14.10 -2.27
CA LEU A 119 -18.93 -15.18 -1.44
C LEU A 119 -17.58 -14.80 -0.84
N SER A 120 -16.68 -14.20 -1.62
CA SER A 120 -15.38 -13.70 -1.15
C SER A 120 -15.54 -12.63 -0.06
N MET A 121 -16.46 -11.69 -0.24
CA MET A 121 -16.76 -10.68 0.79
C MET A 121 -17.34 -11.29 2.08
N ALA A 122 -18.22 -12.29 1.96
CA ALA A 122 -18.76 -12.99 3.14
C ALA A 122 -17.67 -13.78 3.88
N HIS A 123 -16.77 -14.42 3.14
CA HIS A 123 -15.62 -15.12 3.72
C HIS A 123 -14.68 -14.14 4.45
N ALA A 124 -14.32 -13.03 3.81
CA ALA A 124 -13.50 -11.99 4.41
C ALA A 124 -14.15 -11.39 5.67
N GLN A 125 -15.46 -11.09 5.64
CA GLN A 125 -16.19 -10.58 6.79
C GLN A 125 -16.14 -11.54 7.99
N ALA A 126 -16.11 -12.84 7.74
CA ALA A 126 -16.10 -13.84 8.80
C ALA A 126 -14.71 -14.11 9.39
N GLY A 127 -13.63 -13.96 8.59
CA GLY A 127 -12.31 -14.45 8.96
C GLY A 127 -11.18 -13.42 8.93
N ASN A 128 -11.33 -12.27 8.24
CA ASN A 128 -10.28 -11.29 8.17
C ASN A 128 -10.39 -10.27 9.32
N ALA A 129 -9.29 -10.08 10.05
CA ALA A 129 -9.20 -9.20 11.21
C ALA A 129 -9.51 -7.73 10.92
N ASP A 130 -9.32 -7.25 9.69
CA ASP A 130 -9.64 -5.89 9.28
C ASP A 130 -11.10 -5.53 9.58
N PHE A 131 -12.01 -6.48 9.34
CA PHE A 131 -13.45 -6.27 9.48
C PHE A 131 -13.97 -6.46 10.92
N SER A 132 -13.07 -6.78 11.85
CA SER A 132 -13.34 -6.83 13.29
C SER A 132 -12.54 -5.81 14.11
N SER A 133 -11.53 -5.17 13.50
CA SER A 133 -10.58 -4.29 14.19
C SER A 133 -10.64 -2.83 13.73
N ILE A 134 -11.03 -2.57 12.49
CA ILE A 134 -11.04 -1.21 11.90
C ILE A 134 -12.41 -0.57 12.10
N TYR A 135 -12.41 0.72 12.45
CA TYR A 135 -13.63 1.50 12.56
C TYR A 135 -13.78 2.49 11.41
N SER A 136 -15.01 2.68 10.94
CA SER A 136 -15.31 3.48 9.74
C SER A 136 -15.91 4.86 10.00
N GLU A 137 -16.20 5.21 11.27
CA GLU A 137 -16.67 6.57 11.62
C GLU A 137 -15.51 7.52 11.94
N LEU A 138 -15.64 8.78 11.54
CA LEU A 138 -14.66 9.83 11.83
C LEU A 138 -14.63 10.21 13.32
N SER A 139 -15.80 10.26 13.94
CA SER A 139 -15.96 10.61 15.36
C SER A 139 -16.84 9.59 16.05
N TRP A 140 -16.57 9.37 17.33
CA TRP A 140 -17.32 8.47 18.17
C TRP A 140 -17.72 9.17 19.47
N SER A 141 -18.96 8.92 19.93
CA SER A 141 -19.45 9.42 21.20
C SER A 141 -19.48 8.29 22.24
N PRO A 142 -18.97 8.51 23.47
CA PRO A 142 -19.03 7.52 24.53
C PRO A 142 -20.47 6.99 24.73
N GLY A 143 -20.60 5.65 24.81
CA GLY A 143 -21.88 4.99 25.00
C GLY A 143 -22.62 4.62 23.71
N THR A 144 -22.08 4.98 22.52
CA THR A 144 -22.62 4.50 21.25
C THR A 144 -21.77 3.35 20.68
N PRO A 145 -22.40 2.33 20.02
CA PRO A 145 -21.63 1.32 19.30
C PRO A 145 -20.77 1.95 18.20
N ARG A 146 -19.54 1.49 18.05
CA ARG A 146 -18.69 1.87 16.92
C ARG A 146 -19.04 1.07 15.67
N ARG A 147 -19.11 1.73 14.51
CA ARG A 147 -19.34 1.06 13.24
C ARG A 147 -18.01 0.46 12.74
N LEU A 148 -17.97 -0.85 12.61
CA LEU A 148 -16.84 -1.55 12.02
C LEU A 148 -16.75 -1.27 10.52
N PHE A 149 -15.54 -1.27 10.03
CA PHE A 149 -15.22 -1.30 8.60
C PHE A 149 -15.70 -2.63 8.02
N THR A 150 -16.16 -2.65 6.78
CA THR A 150 -16.75 -3.83 6.15
C THR A 150 -16.10 -4.11 4.79
N PRO A 151 -16.22 -5.34 4.24
CA PRO A 151 -15.77 -5.61 2.87
C PRO A 151 -16.42 -4.70 1.82
N ALA A 152 -17.63 -4.19 2.07
CA ALA A 152 -18.28 -3.22 1.19
C ALA A 152 -17.57 -1.86 1.22
N ASP A 153 -17.12 -1.42 2.40
CA ASP A 153 -16.33 -0.20 2.55
C ASP A 153 -14.95 -0.36 1.87
N ALA A 154 -14.26 -1.49 2.06
CA ALA A 154 -12.99 -1.80 1.41
C ALA A 154 -13.12 -1.80 -0.12
N ARG A 155 -14.16 -2.46 -0.63
CA ARG A 155 -14.46 -2.47 -2.05
C ARG A 155 -14.74 -1.06 -2.60
N GLN A 156 -15.48 -0.23 -1.87
CA GLN A 156 -15.73 1.15 -2.31
C GLN A 156 -14.44 1.95 -2.40
N ARG A 157 -13.56 1.84 -1.41
CA ARG A 157 -12.23 2.48 -1.44
C ARG A 157 -11.37 1.99 -2.60
N HIS A 158 -11.42 0.70 -2.91
CA HIS A 158 -10.75 0.17 -4.10
C HIS A 158 -11.29 0.80 -5.38
N VAL A 159 -12.61 0.92 -5.52
CA VAL A 159 -13.24 1.55 -6.70
C VAL A 159 -12.81 3.02 -6.79
N ASP A 160 -12.88 3.77 -5.70
CA ASP A 160 -12.51 5.19 -5.67
C ASP A 160 -11.03 5.39 -6.03
N MET A 161 -10.13 4.59 -5.45
CA MET A 161 -8.69 4.64 -5.76
C MET A 161 -8.41 4.31 -7.22
N ARG A 162 -9.03 3.26 -7.74
CA ARG A 162 -8.89 2.85 -9.14
C ARG A 162 -9.39 3.93 -10.11
N ASP A 163 -10.55 4.54 -9.82
CA ASP A 163 -11.14 5.59 -10.65
C ASP A 163 -10.31 6.88 -10.57
N TRP A 164 -9.71 7.16 -9.41
CA TRP A 164 -8.73 8.22 -9.26
C TRP A 164 -7.46 7.94 -10.08
N LEU A 165 -6.93 6.71 -10.08
CA LEU A 165 -5.78 6.32 -10.93
C LEU A 165 -6.13 6.50 -12.42
N ASP A 166 -7.33 6.13 -12.88
CA ASP A 166 -7.77 6.38 -14.25
C ASP A 166 -7.70 7.88 -14.61
N GLN A 167 -8.10 8.77 -13.69
CA GLN A 167 -8.03 10.22 -13.88
C GLN A 167 -6.59 10.73 -13.83
N ALA A 168 -5.76 10.24 -12.89
CA ALA A 168 -4.37 10.65 -12.75
C ALA A 168 -3.52 10.28 -13.98
N PHE A 169 -3.74 9.08 -14.54
CA PHE A 169 -3.07 8.65 -15.76
C PHE A 169 -3.59 9.35 -17.03
N ALA A 170 -4.81 9.86 -17.02
CA ALA A 170 -5.32 10.68 -18.11
C ALA A 170 -4.67 12.09 -18.17
N GLN A 171 -4.03 12.53 -17.07
CA GLN A 171 -3.28 13.78 -17.06
C GLN A 171 -1.88 13.56 -17.64
N PRO A 172 -1.50 14.29 -18.70
CA PRO A 172 -0.17 14.20 -19.27
C PRO A 172 0.91 14.48 -18.20
N PHE A 173 1.98 13.70 -18.24
CA PHE A 173 3.16 13.91 -17.40
C PHE A 173 4.42 13.57 -18.19
N ASP A 174 5.36 14.51 -18.21
CA ASP A 174 6.65 14.33 -18.90
C ASP A 174 7.67 13.75 -17.91
N GLY A 175 7.67 12.45 -17.81
CA GLY A 175 8.55 11.68 -16.90
C GLY A 175 7.97 10.33 -16.53
N PRO A 176 8.75 9.49 -15.82
CA PRO A 176 8.28 8.20 -15.35
C PRO A 176 7.23 8.37 -14.25
N THR A 177 6.26 7.46 -14.23
CA THR A 177 5.26 7.38 -13.15
C THR A 177 5.44 6.08 -12.39
N VAL A 178 5.56 6.17 -11.06
CA VAL A 178 5.60 5.03 -10.13
C VAL A 178 4.27 4.97 -9.40
N VAL A 179 3.66 3.79 -9.34
CA VAL A 179 2.50 3.53 -8.49
C VAL A 179 2.95 2.84 -7.22
N VAL A 180 2.46 3.30 -6.08
CA VAL A 180 2.71 2.69 -4.77
C VAL A 180 1.37 2.33 -4.14
N SER A 181 1.13 1.05 -3.93
CA SER A 181 -0.05 0.57 -3.20
C SER A 181 0.38 -0.29 -2.02
N HIS A 182 -0.55 -0.57 -1.09
CA HIS A 182 -0.30 -1.61 -0.10
C HIS A 182 -0.81 -2.96 -0.60
N HIS A 183 -2.09 -3.08 -0.93
CA HIS A 183 -2.64 -4.34 -1.43
C HIS A 183 -2.10 -4.69 -2.82
N ALA A 184 -2.00 -6.00 -3.07
CA ALA A 184 -1.44 -6.53 -4.32
C ALA A 184 -2.33 -6.25 -5.54
N PRO A 185 -1.76 -5.74 -6.64
CA PRO A 185 -2.53 -5.34 -7.82
C PRO A 185 -2.79 -6.47 -8.82
N SER A 186 -2.15 -7.63 -8.67
CA SER A 186 -2.10 -8.66 -9.71
C SER A 186 -1.98 -10.06 -9.14
N ILE A 187 -2.45 -11.06 -9.90
CA ILE A 187 -2.25 -12.48 -9.59
C ILE A 187 -0.76 -12.86 -9.54
N GLY A 188 0.10 -12.13 -10.24
CA GLY A 188 1.55 -12.33 -10.19
C GLY A 188 2.15 -12.15 -8.80
N SER A 189 1.48 -11.40 -7.93
CA SER A 189 1.87 -11.19 -6.52
C SER A 189 1.28 -12.24 -5.56
N VAL A 190 0.60 -13.26 -6.07
CA VAL A 190 0.02 -14.33 -5.24
C VAL A 190 0.77 -15.62 -5.52
N ALA A 191 1.44 -16.14 -4.50
CA ALA A 191 2.15 -17.42 -4.60
C ALA A 191 1.19 -18.54 -5.04
N PRO A 192 1.64 -19.50 -5.87
CA PRO A 192 0.76 -20.50 -6.50
C PRO A 192 -0.14 -21.26 -5.53
N GLU A 193 0.36 -21.59 -4.34
CA GLU A 193 -0.36 -22.30 -3.29
C GLU A 193 -1.56 -21.52 -2.74
N TRP A 194 -1.51 -20.18 -2.76
CA TRP A 194 -2.58 -19.30 -2.27
C TRP A 194 -3.60 -18.89 -3.34
N ARG A 195 -3.33 -19.21 -4.63
CA ARG A 195 -4.20 -18.78 -5.75
C ARG A 195 -5.60 -19.38 -5.72
N ALA A 196 -5.83 -20.45 -4.96
CA ALA A 196 -7.15 -21.06 -4.77
C ALA A 196 -7.71 -20.86 -3.36
N ASP A 197 -7.00 -20.14 -2.47
CA ASP A 197 -7.45 -19.93 -1.09
C ASP A 197 -8.61 -18.93 -1.04
N PRO A 198 -9.71 -19.23 -0.34
CA PRO A 198 -10.88 -18.34 -0.24
C PRO A 198 -10.59 -16.96 0.35
N GLY A 199 -9.50 -16.80 1.11
CA GLY A 199 -9.06 -15.54 1.69
C GLY A 199 -8.35 -14.62 0.69
N THR A 200 -7.74 -15.16 -0.36
CA THR A 200 -6.93 -14.41 -1.34
C THR A 200 -7.61 -13.15 -1.90
N PRO A 201 -8.94 -13.14 -2.16
CA PRO A 201 -9.61 -11.93 -2.66
C PRO A 201 -9.57 -10.73 -1.71
N ALA A 202 -9.22 -10.91 -0.44
CA ALA A 202 -8.99 -9.80 0.50
C ALA A 202 -7.56 -9.21 0.39
N TYR A 203 -6.63 -9.94 -0.23
CA TYR A 203 -5.22 -9.57 -0.33
C TYR A 203 -4.83 -9.00 -1.69
N ALA A 204 -5.47 -9.47 -2.76
CA ALA A 204 -5.08 -9.13 -4.13
C ALA A 204 -6.27 -8.86 -5.04
N SER A 205 -6.05 -7.97 -6.00
CA SER A 205 -6.97 -7.69 -7.10
C SER A 205 -6.35 -8.09 -8.45
N ARG A 206 -7.16 -8.14 -9.51
CA ARG A 206 -6.71 -8.48 -10.85
C ARG A 206 -6.75 -7.27 -11.76
N LEU A 207 -5.76 -6.38 -11.60
CA LEU A 207 -5.66 -5.13 -12.34
C LEU A 207 -4.75 -5.21 -13.57
N GLU A 208 -4.31 -6.40 -14.01
CA GLU A 208 -3.33 -6.58 -15.09
C GLU A 208 -3.73 -5.80 -16.37
N HIS A 209 -5.00 -5.81 -16.72
CA HIS A 209 -5.49 -5.07 -17.88
C HIS A 209 -5.34 -3.55 -17.71
N ARG A 210 -5.59 -3.04 -16.48
CA ARG A 210 -5.45 -1.61 -16.16
C ARG A 210 -3.98 -1.21 -16.06
N ILE A 211 -3.14 -2.04 -15.45
CA ILE A 211 -1.69 -1.83 -15.35
C ILE A 211 -1.09 -1.66 -16.75
N ARG A 212 -1.46 -2.55 -17.69
CA ARG A 212 -1.01 -2.41 -19.10
C ARG A 212 -1.50 -1.13 -19.77
N ARG A 213 -2.74 -0.72 -19.49
CA ARG A 213 -3.31 0.53 -20.05
C ARG A 213 -2.68 1.78 -19.45
N TRP A 214 -2.44 1.79 -18.14
CA TRP A 214 -1.80 2.90 -17.43
C TRP A 214 -0.31 3.01 -17.72
N ALA A 215 0.33 1.87 -17.96
CA ALA A 215 1.76 1.74 -18.27
C ALA A 215 2.68 2.52 -17.31
N PRO A 216 2.58 2.33 -15.97
CA PRO A 216 3.55 2.92 -15.07
C PRO A 216 4.96 2.37 -15.34
N ALA A 217 5.99 3.14 -15.05
CA ALA A 217 7.38 2.69 -15.12
C ALA A 217 7.69 1.60 -14.08
N LEU A 218 7.02 1.69 -12.91
CA LEU A 218 7.15 0.73 -11.82
C LEU A 218 5.85 0.71 -11.01
N TRP A 219 5.48 -0.48 -10.48
CA TRP A 219 4.48 -0.64 -9.44
C TRP A 219 5.12 -1.26 -8.21
N VAL A 220 5.00 -0.61 -7.04
CA VAL A 220 5.48 -1.11 -5.75
C VAL A 220 4.28 -1.44 -4.88
N HIS A 221 4.33 -2.57 -4.16
CA HIS A 221 3.30 -2.92 -3.19
C HIS A 221 3.84 -3.75 -2.02
N GLY A 222 2.98 -4.08 -1.05
CA GLY A 222 3.23 -4.90 0.12
C GLY A 222 2.17 -5.99 0.33
N HIS A 223 1.78 -6.20 1.57
CA HIS A 223 0.62 -6.97 2.07
C HIS A 223 0.71 -8.50 1.99
N VAL A 224 1.38 -9.05 1.00
CA VAL A 224 1.36 -10.52 0.76
C VAL A 224 2.47 -11.29 1.49
N HIS A 225 3.33 -10.61 2.26
CA HIS A 225 4.43 -11.15 3.05
C HIS A 225 5.34 -12.13 2.29
N THR A 226 5.39 -11.99 0.96
CA THR A 226 6.26 -12.76 0.06
C THR A 226 6.88 -11.80 -0.94
N SER A 227 8.19 -11.88 -1.12
CA SER A 227 8.91 -11.02 -2.08
C SER A 227 8.55 -11.38 -3.51
N HIS A 228 8.30 -10.36 -4.32
CA HIS A 228 7.99 -10.51 -5.74
C HIS A 228 8.71 -9.45 -6.57
N ASP A 229 9.24 -9.88 -7.71
CA ASP A 229 9.77 -9.00 -8.75
C ASP A 229 9.45 -9.64 -10.10
N TYR A 230 8.43 -9.12 -10.77
CA TYR A 230 7.93 -9.68 -12.02
C TYR A 230 7.44 -8.60 -12.97
N ARG A 231 7.06 -8.99 -14.19
CA ARG A 231 6.52 -8.07 -15.19
C ARG A 231 5.09 -8.43 -15.58
N VAL A 232 4.28 -7.39 -15.78
CA VAL A 232 2.91 -7.50 -16.29
C VAL A 232 2.91 -7.09 -17.76
N GLY A 233 2.48 -8.00 -18.63
CA GLY A 233 2.48 -7.86 -20.09
C GLY A 233 3.46 -8.80 -20.75
N ASP A 234 3.05 -9.34 -21.92
CA ASP A 234 3.84 -10.27 -22.71
C ASP A 234 4.68 -9.55 -23.78
N GLU A 235 4.35 -8.26 -24.05
CA GLU A 235 5.01 -7.40 -25.03
C GLU A 235 5.77 -6.26 -24.32
N GLU A 236 6.87 -5.80 -24.92
CA GLU A 236 7.64 -4.67 -24.39
C GLU A 236 6.95 -3.32 -24.74
N PRO A 237 6.93 -2.35 -23.83
CA PRO A 237 7.52 -2.39 -22.49
C PRO A 237 6.61 -3.08 -21.46
N ALA A 238 7.05 -4.22 -20.90
CA ALA A 238 6.35 -4.89 -19.82
C ALA A 238 6.55 -4.15 -18.49
N ILE A 239 5.48 -3.97 -17.72
CA ILE A 239 5.47 -3.17 -16.51
C ILE A 239 6.04 -3.98 -15.34
N ARG A 240 7.10 -3.49 -14.71
CA ARG A 240 7.70 -4.13 -13.53
C ARG A 240 6.84 -3.91 -12.29
N VAL A 241 6.61 -4.97 -11.52
CA VAL A 241 5.93 -4.96 -10.23
C VAL A 241 6.88 -5.53 -9.18
N VAL A 242 7.07 -4.79 -8.08
CA VAL A 242 8.00 -5.14 -7.00
C VAL A 242 7.27 -5.14 -5.67
N CYS A 243 7.49 -6.19 -4.86
CA CYS A 243 7.03 -6.33 -3.49
C CYS A 243 8.21 -6.79 -2.63
N ASN A 244 8.53 -6.04 -1.56
CA ASN A 244 9.64 -6.35 -0.65
C ASN A 244 9.17 -6.23 0.81
N PRO A 245 8.34 -7.15 1.27
CA PRO A 245 7.77 -7.14 2.61
C PRO A 245 8.69 -7.84 3.60
N ALA A 246 8.83 -7.31 4.83
CA ALA A 246 9.54 -8.02 5.89
C ALA A 246 8.68 -9.14 6.50
N GLY A 247 7.38 -8.90 6.67
CA GLY A 247 6.47 -9.81 7.36
C GLY A 247 6.67 -9.82 8.89
N PHE A 248 5.82 -10.56 9.60
CA PHE A 248 5.89 -10.62 11.06
C PHE A 248 7.14 -11.38 11.54
N GLY A 249 7.99 -10.69 12.33
CA GLY A 249 9.10 -11.36 13.01
C GLY A 249 10.10 -12.07 12.08
N GLY A 250 10.27 -11.60 10.84
CA GLY A 250 11.15 -12.25 9.85
C GLY A 250 10.46 -13.41 9.10
N GLU A 251 9.16 -13.38 8.98
CA GLU A 251 8.32 -14.36 8.28
C GLU A 251 8.75 -14.55 6.81
N ASN A 252 9.16 -13.47 6.15
CA ASN A 252 9.64 -13.52 4.77
C ASN A 252 11.18 -13.69 4.72
N PRO A 253 11.70 -14.87 4.38
CA PRO A 253 13.15 -15.10 4.28
C PRO A 253 13.82 -14.38 3.11
N ASP A 254 13.03 -13.94 2.12
CA ASP A 254 13.52 -13.26 0.91
C ASP A 254 13.44 -11.72 1.04
N TYR A 255 13.13 -11.20 2.24
CA TYR A 255 13.16 -9.76 2.49
C TYR A 255 14.58 -9.22 2.38
N ASP A 256 14.77 -8.22 1.53
CA ASP A 256 16.03 -7.49 1.39
C ASP A 256 15.88 -6.08 2.00
N PRO A 257 16.46 -5.81 3.20
CA PRO A 257 16.36 -4.48 3.83
C PRO A 257 17.01 -3.37 3.00
N ASP A 258 17.91 -3.71 2.08
CA ASP A 258 18.69 -2.78 1.27
C ASP A 258 18.22 -2.72 -0.19
N LEU A 259 17.06 -3.30 -0.52
CA LEU A 259 16.56 -3.34 -1.88
C LEU A 259 16.42 -1.94 -2.48
N VAL A 260 17.22 -1.65 -3.51
CA VAL A 260 17.16 -0.42 -4.31
C VAL A 260 16.81 -0.74 -5.74
N VAL A 261 15.78 -0.09 -6.27
CA VAL A 261 15.31 -0.21 -7.66
C VAL A 261 15.51 1.10 -8.40
N GLU A 262 16.01 1.06 -9.62
CA GLU A 262 16.16 2.25 -10.47
C GLU A 262 14.95 2.45 -11.40
N VAL A 263 14.52 3.73 -11.50
CA VAL A 263 13.44 4.21 -12.40
C VAL A 263 13.96 5.39 -13.24
#